data_2e50736110ebd18e5754838353a119aa
#
_entry.id   2e50736110ebd18e5754838353a119aa
#
_cell.length_a   1.000
_cell.length_b   1.000
_cell.length_c   1.000
_cell.angle_alpha   90.00
_cell.angle_beta   90.00
_cell.angle_gamma   90.00
#
_symmetry.space_group_name_H-M   'P 1'
#
loop_
_entity.id
_entity.type
_entity.pdbx_description
1 polymer ?
#
loop_
_entity_poly.entity_id
_entity_poly.type
_entity_poly.pdbx_seq_one_letter_code
_entity_poly.pdbx_strand_id
1 'polypeptide(L)'
;SLPVIKKLWEGDYEHNGEFWSFPLSTSVPKPVQKGGPPVWVAARAPITYDYAVKNHCNIMSWPLTRPFSEAELYKQRLDDALESASNGFKPIFAMMRHAAVYENKEESSIYIRAIQRILGQFENLFKNLGDVKDGFPKEIALKELENREEYNPTMLEENLLFGTPDEVIKKLKRYEDLGVDNFIYYASMGLDHGSQKKSLELFCEE
;
A
#
# COMPACT_ATOMS: atom_id res chain seq x y z
N SER A 1 -4.93 14.67 15.22
CA SER A 1 -6.24 13.98 15.26
C SER A 1 -6.20 12.64 16.01
N LEU A 2 -5.21 11.76 15.79
CA LEU A 2 -5.16 10.44 16.43
C LEU A 2 -5.28 10.45 17.97
N PRO A 3 -4.58 11.31 18.73
CA PRO A 3 -4.76 11.37 20.18
C PRO A 3 -6.20 11.67 20.61
N VAL A 4 -6.90 12.52 19.87
CA VAL A 4 -8.30 12.88 20.13
C VAL A 4 -9.24 11.69 19.86
N ILE A 5 -8.99 10.95 18.76
CA ILE A 5 -9.73 9.72 18.45
C ILE A 5 -9.58 8.70 19.59
N LYS A 6 -8.34 8.49 20.06
CA LYS A 6 -8.08 7.57 21.19
C LYS A 6 -8.84 7.96 22.45
N LYS A 7 -8.88 9.26 22.78
CA LYS A 7 -9.65 9.76 23.93
C LYS A 7 -11.17 9.52 23.77
N LEU A 8 -11.71 9.72 22.57
CA LEU A 8 -13.11 9.42 22.28
C LEU A 8 -13.43 7.91 22.36
N TRP A 9 -12.46 7.04 22.13
CA TRP A 9 -12.62 5.61 22.34
C TRP A 9 -12.70 5.23 23.83
N GLU A 10 -11.95 5.95 24.67
CA GLU A 10 -11.90 5.71 26.11
C GLU A 10 -13.11 6.24 26.86
N GLY A 11 -13.65 7.39 26.45
CA GLY A 11 -14.76 8.03 27.14
C GLY A 11 -15.38 9.20 26.35
N ASP A 12 -16.22 9.96 27.03
CA ASP A 12 -16.73 11.20 26.51
C ASP A 12 -15.61 12.24 26.54
N TYR A 13 -15.50 13.02 25.49
CA TYR A 13 -14.43 13.98 25.34
C TYR A 13 -14.89 15.24 24.62
N GLU A 14 -14.46 16.39 25.10
CA GLU A 14 -14.54 17.68 24.41
C GLU A 14 -13.15 18.07 23.89
N HIS A 15 -13.11 18.76 22.80
CA HIS A 15 -11.87 19.24 22.21
C HIS A 15 -11.95 20.70 21.83
N ASN A 16 -10.96 21.45 22.30
CA ASN A 16 -10.76 22.85 21.91
C ASN A 16 -9.32 23.00 21.42
N GLY A 17 -9.12 22.88 20.11
CA GLY A 17 -7.82 22.90 19.46
C GLY A 17 -7.66 24.05 18.49
N GLU A 18 -6.45 24.29 18.04
CA GLU A 18 -6.09 25.34 17.10
C GLU A 18 -6.83 25.23 15.75
N PHE A 19 -6.98 24.00 15.23
CA PHE A 19 -7.54 23.77 13.88
C PHE A 19 -9.03 23.42 13.90
N TRP A 20 -9.53 22.86 15.00
CA TRP A 20 -10.92 22.43 15.12
C TRP A 20 -11.33 22.23 16.58
N SER A 21 -12.60 22.35 16.85
CA SER A 21 -13.20 22.21 18.18
C SER A 21 -14.55 21.51 18.09
N PHE A 22 -14.91 20.77 19.13
CA PHE A 22 -16.23 20.19 19.28
C PHE A 22 -16.63 20.11 20.77
N PRO A 23 -17.93 20.19 21.08
CA PRO A 23 -18.43 20.06 22.46
C PRO A 23 -18.26 18.63 22.97
N LEU A 24 -18.61 18.41 24.24
CA LEU A 24 -18.59 17.07 24.84
C LEU A 24 -19.36 16.07 23.95
N SER A 25 -18.64 15.11 23.46
CA SER A 25 -19.10 14.14 22.46
C SER A 25 -18.66 12.74 22.83
N THR A 26 -19.38 11.75 22.36
CA THR A 26 -19.04 10.34 22.55
C THR A 26 -18.89 9.63 21.22
N SER A 27 -18.01 8.62 21.15
CA SER A 27 -17.91 7.69 20.04
C SER A 27 -18.74 6.44 20.32
N VAL A 28 -19.62 6.08 19.43
CA VAL A 28 -20.50 4.90 19.56
C VAL A 28 -20.43 4.09 18.27
N PRO A 29 -20.24 2.76 18.35
CA PRO A 29 -19.94 1.97 19.55
C PRO A 29 -18.54 2.23 20.11
N LYS A 30 -18.31 1.94 21.37
CA LYS A 30 -16.96 1.92 21.94
C LYS A 30 -16.16 0.71 21.43
N PRO A 31 -14.84 0.83 21.25
CA PRO A 31 -14.01 -0.34 20.95
C PRO A 31 -14.12 -1.42 22.03
N VAL A 32 -14.11 -2.69 21.60
CA VAL A 32 -14.07 -3.83 22.52
C VAL A 32 -12.65 -3.98 23.12
N GLN A 33 -11.61 -3.69 22.33
CA GLN A 33 -10.24 -3.77 22.80
C GLN A 33 -9.92 -2.58 23.70
N LYS A 34 -9.26 -2.84 24.83
CA LYS A 34 -8.73 -1.79 25.69
C LYS A 34 -7.69 -0.95 24.93
N GLY A 35 -7.90 0.36 24.88
CA GLY A 35 -7.04 1.29 24.14
C GLY A 35 -7.40 1.45 22.65
N GLY A 36 -8.42 0.74 22.18
CA GLY A 36 -8.87 0.77 20.80
C GLY A 36 -8.23 -0.29 19.87
N PRO A 37 -8.67 -0.37 18.62
CA PRO A 37 -8.10 -1.28 17.63
C PRO A 37 -6.67 -0.88 17.26
N PRO A 38 -5.86 -1.82 16.73
CA PRO A 38 -4.55 -1.48 16.18
C PRO A 38 -4.67 -0.41 15.08
N VAL A 39 -3.85 0.61 15.18
CA VAL A 39 -3.82 1.71 14.20
C VAL A 39 -2.73 1.45 13.18
N TRP A 40 -3.06 1.63 11.91
CA TRP A 40 -2.13 1.53 10.80
C TRP A 40 -1.96 2.88 10.12
N VAL A 41 -0.73 3.19 9.73
CA VAL A 41 -0.38 4.41 8.99
C VAL A 41 0.26 4.02 7.67
N ALA A 42 -0.29 4.58 6.58
CA ALA A 42 0.35 4.47 5.28
C ALA A 42 1.56 5.43 5.22
N ALA A 43 2.77 4.89 5.11
CA ALA A 43 4.00 5.64 5.19
C ALA A 43 4.85 5.52 3.93
N ARG A 44 5.36 6.67 3.47
CA ARG A 44 6.36 6.80 2.40
C ARG A 44 7.46 7.80 2.76
N ALA A 45 7.09 8.97 3.30
CA ALA A 45 8.03 10.00 3.72
C ALA A 45 8.63 9.70 5.10
N PRO A 46 9.90 10.03 5.39
CA PRO A 46 10.54 9.80 6.70
C PRO A 46 9.70 10.28 7.88
N ILE A 47 9.19 11.51 7.82
CA ILE A 47 8.35 12.10 8.89
C ILE A 47 7.13 11.25 9.24
N THR A 48 6.61 10.45 8.29
CA THR A 48 5.45 9.59 8.54
C THR A 48 5.85 8.35 9.32
N TYR A 49 7.06 7.81 9.11
CA TYR A 49 7.62 6.73 9.91
C TYR A 49 7.87 7.21 11.33
N ASP A 50 8.49 8.38 11.51
CA ASP A 50 8.70 8.99 12.83
C ASP A 50 7.38 9.16 13.59
N TYR A 51 6.36 9.69 12.89
CA TYR A 51 5.02 9.84 13.46
C TYR A 51 4.42 8.50 13.89
N ALA A 52 4.50 7.47 13.03
CA ALA A 52 3.92 6.17 13.29
C ALA A 52 4.58 5.47 14.50
N VAL A 53 5.91 5.46 14.55
CA VAL A 53 6.67 4.88 15.66
C VAL A 53 6.39 5.62 16.97
N LYS A 54 6.40 6.96 16.94
CA LYS A 54 6.12 7.78 18.12
C LYS A 54 4.70 7.58 18.69
N ASN A 55 3.73 7.30 17.82
CA ASN A 55 2.33 7.11 18.23
C ASN A 55 1.91 5.64 18.36
N HIS A 56 2.87 4.71 18.33
CA HIS A 56 2.65 3.27 18.44
C HIS A 56 1.66 2.75 17.38
N CYS A 57 1.89 3.12 16.10
CA CYS A 57 1.09 2.68 14.98
C CYS A 57 1.86 1.65 14.14
N ASN A 58 1.16 0.66 13.63
CA ASN A 58 1.68 -0.22 12.60
C ASN A 58 1.84 0.54 11.28
N ILE A 59 2.67 0.04 10.39
CA ILE A 59 3.06 0.75 9.18
C ILE A 59 2.75 -0.10 7.95
N MET A 60 2.14 0.52 6.96
CA MET A 60 1.96 -0.04 5.63
C MET A 60 2.65 0.86 4.61
N SER A 61 3.47 0.28 3.73
CA SER A 61 4.16 0.99 2.67
C SER A 61 3.84 0.39 1.30
N TRP A 62 3.79 1.25 0.29
CA TRP A 62 3.48 0.86 -1.07
C TRP A 62 4.44 1.52 -2.06
N PRO A 63 5.42 0.77 -2.58
CA PRO A 63 6.40 1.29 -3.53
C PRO A 63 5.84 1.52 -4.95
N LEU A 64 4.53 1.36 -5.18
CA LEU A 64 3.93 1.48 -6.52
C LEU A 64 4.58 0.52 -7.52
N THR A 65 5.05 1.04 -8.66
CA THR A 65 5.80 0.32 -9.70
C THR A 65 7.32 0.38 -9.52
N ARG A 66 7.80 1.04 -8.46
CA ARG A 66 9.22 1.23 -8.21
C ARG A 66 9.95 -0.10 -7.95
N PRO A 67 11.25 -0.19 -8.22
CA PRO A 67 12.02 -1.40 -7.99
C PRO A 67 12.08 -1.80 -6.50
N PHE A 68 12.63 -2.98 -6.24
CA PHE A 68 12.75 -3.51 -4.88
C PHE A 68 13.58 -2.59 -3.96
N SER A 69 14.53 -1.86 -4.50
CA SER A 69 15.32 -0.86 -3.76
C SER A 69 14.46 0.23 -3.07
N GLU A 70 13.28 0.52 -3.58
CA GLU A 70 12.35 1.41 -2.89
C GLU A 70 11.76 0.76 -1.62
N ALA A 71 11.58 -0.56 -1.61
CA ALA A 71 11.18 -1.28 -0.40
C ALA A 71 12.32 -1.30 0.65
N GLU A 72 13.57 -1.47 0.18
CA GLU A 72 14.77 -1.36 1.03
C GLU A 72 14.87 0.03 1.66
N LEU A 73 14.64 1.08 0.87
CA LEU A 73 14.60 2.45 1.37
C LEU A 73 13.51 2.66 2.43
N TYR A 74 12.34 2.05 2.25
CA TYR A 74 11.26 2.13 3.25
C TYR A 74 11.61 1.41 4.54
N LYS A 75 12.28 0.26 4.45
CA LYS A 75 12.78 -0.44 5.63
C LYS A 75 13.84 0.40 6.35
N GLN A 76 14.76 1.01 5.63
CA GLN A 76 15.75 1.91 6.22
C GLN A 76 15.09 3.07 6.98
N ARG A 77 14.06 3.71 6.38
CA ARG A 77 13.30 4.77 7.05
C ARG A 77 12.61 4.32 8.34
N LEU A 78 12.12 3.08 8.35
CA LEU A 78 11.57 2.48 9.56
C LEU A 78 12.65 2.28 10.63
N ASP A 79 13.80 1.74 10.25
CA ASP A 79 14.92 1.48 11.18
C ASP A 79 15.45 2.79 11.78
N ASP A 80 15.62 3.84 10.97
CA ASP A 80 16.03 5.17 11.42
C ASP A 80 15.01 5.76 12.43
N ALA A 81 13.70 5.59 12.15
CA ALA A 81 12.66 6.07 13.06
C ALA A 81 12.62 5.29 14.39
N LEU A 82 12.85 3.97 14.36
CA LEU A 82 12.93 3.13 15.56
C LEU A 82 14.15 3.49 16.42
N GLU A 83 15.30 3.68 15.80
CA GLU A 83 16.52 4.10 16.48
C GLU A 83 16.33 5.47 17.14
N SER A 84 15.78 6.42 16.40
CA SER A 84 15.51 7.78 16.90
C SER A 84 14.53 7.81 18.05
N ALA A 85 13.45 7.01 17.99
CA ALA A 85 12.40 7.02 19.01
C ALA A 85 12.85 6.36 20.33
N SER A 86 13.69 5.33 20.25
CA SER A 86 14.23 4.58 21.42
C SER A 86 13.18 4.19 22.46
N ASN A 87 11.93 3.98 22.05
CA ASN A 87 10.77 3.76 22.94
C ASN A 87 10.41 2.27 23.11
N GLY A 88 11.18 1.36 22.50
CA GLY A 88 10.97 -0.09 22.55
C GLY A 88 9.77 -0.62 21.78
N PHE A 89 9.03 0.24 21.10
CA PHE A 89 7.90 -0.18 20.25
C PHE A 89 8.41 -0.87 18.98
N LYS A 90 7.75 -1.97 18.61
CA LYS A 90 7.99 -2.71 17.37
C LYS A 90 6.69 -2.73 16.56
N PRO A 91 6.55 -1.90 15.52
CA PRO A 91 5.39 -1.94 14.65
C PRO A 91 5.39 -3.21 13.80
N ILE A 92 4.21 -3.68 13.42
CA ILE A 92 4.08 -4.60 12.29
C ILE A 92 4.34 -3.79 11.03
N PHE A 93 5.29 -4.22 10.21
CA PHE A 93 5.63 -3.59 8.95
C PHE A 93 5.02 -4.36 7.78
N ALA A 94 4.07 -3.75 7.11
CA ALA A 94 3.40 -4.32 5.96
C ALA A 94 3.87 -3.69 4.65
N MET A 95 4.03 -4.53 3.63
CA MET A 95 4.35 -4.09 2.28
C MET A 95 3.25 -4.47 1.31
N MET A 96 2.76 -3.52 0.53
CA MET A 96 1.75 -3.76 -0.49
C MET A 96 2.37 -3.72 -1.89
N ARG A 97 2.00 -4.68 -2.73
CA ARG A 97 2.30 -4.69 -4.16
C ARG A 97 1.10 -5.16 -4.96
N HIS A 98 0.93 -4.62 -6.15
CA HIS A 98 0.10 -5.28 -7.14
C HIS A 98 0.65 -6.68 -7.39
N ALA A 99 -0.24 -7.66 -7.37
CA ALA A 99 0.11 -9.05 -7.41
C ALA A 99 -0.74 -9.80 -8.44
N ALA A 100 -0.09 -10.69 -9.18
CA ALA A 100 -0.73 -11.60 -10.10
C ALA A 100 0.09 -12.89 -10.21
N VAL A 101 -0.54 -14.00 -9.89
CA VAL A 101 0.04 -15.34 -10.07
C VAL A 101 -0.65 -16.01 -11.24
N TYR A 102 0.12 -16.59 -12.12
CA TYR A 102 -0.36 -17.26 -13.32
C TYR A 102 0.41 -18.54 -13.58
N GLU A 103 -0.22 -19.51 -14.25
CA GLU A 103 0.39 -20.81 -14.53
C GLU A 103 1.50 -20.72 -15.58
N ASN A 104 1.26 -19.89 -16.61
CA ASN A 104 2.14 -19.79 -17.77
C ASN A 104 2.59 -18.36 -18.00
N LYS A 105 3.84 -18.17 -18.34
CA LYS A 105 4.45 -16.85 -18.55
C LYS A 105 3.79 -16.04 -19.68
N GLU A 106 3.19 -16.70 -20.64
CA GLU A 106 2.44 -16.08 -21.73
C GLU A 106 1.23 -15.27 -21.23
N GLU A 107 0.68 -15.65 -20.06
CA GLU A 107 -0.45 -14.94 -19.43
C GLU A 107 -0.03 -13.58 -18.87
N SER A 108 1.25 -13.34 -18.64
CA SER A 108 1.77 -12.10 -18.00
C SER A 108 1.29 -10.82 -18.71
N SER A 109 1.18 -10.87 -20.04
CA SER A 109 0.76 -9.72 -20.85
C SER A 109 -0.63 -9.19 -20.50
N ILE A 110 -1.53 -10.05 -20.01
CA ILE A 110 -2.89 -9.68 -19.60
C ILE A 110 -2.81 -8.79 -18.35
N TYR A 111 -2.04 -9.22 -17.37
CA TYR A 111 -1.86 -8.51 -16.10
C TYR A 111 -1.07 -7.22 -16.26
N ILE A 112 -0.03 -7.24 -17.11
CA ILE A 112 0.77 -6.04 -17.42
C ILE A 112 -0.10 -4.96 -18.07
N ARG A 113 -0.93 -5.31 -19.06
CA ARG A 113 -1.85 -4.35 -19.69
C ARG A 113 -2.89 -3.81 -18.71
N ALA A 114 -3.40 -4.66 -17.83
CA ALA A 114 -4.37 -4.25 -16.82
C ALA A 114 -3.76 -3.24 -15.85
N ILE A 115 -2.56 -3.51 -15.34
CA ILE A 115 -1.89 -2.57 -14.43
C ILE A 115 -1.48 -1.26 -15.13
N GLN A 116 -0.99 -1.31 -16.36
CA GLN A 116 -0.67 -0.12 -17.14
C GLN A 116 -1.89 0.80 -17.28
N ARG A 117 -3.07 0.24 -17.58
CA ARG A 117 -4.32 1.00 -17.70
C ARG A 117 -4.66 1.70 -16.38
N ILE A 118 -4.68 0.99 -15.26
CA ILE A 118 -5.04 1.55 -13.95
C ILE A 118 -4.04 2.61 -13.51
N LEU A 119 -2.75 2.32 -13.62
CA LEU A 119 -1.72 3.26 -13.22
C LEU A 119 -1.72 4.50 -14.11
N GLY A 120 -2.00 4.34 -15.40
CA GLY A 120 -2.16 5.47 -16.31
C GLY A 120 -3.33 6.38 -15.96
N GLN A 121 -4.47 5.81 -15.58
CA GLN A 121 -5.62 6.58 -15.08
C GLN A 121 -5.28 7.29 -13.77
N PHE A 122 -4.62 6.59 -12.85
CA PHE A 122 -4.21 7.14 -11.56
C PHE A 122 -3.20 8.30 -11.74
N GLU A 123 -2.25 8.16 -12.65
CA GLU A 123 -1.28 9.20 -12.95
C GLU A 123 -1.94 10.44 -13.55
N ASN A 124 -2.88 10.26 -14.47
CA ASN A 124 -3.65 11.36 -15.03
C ASN A 124 -4.43 12.13 -13.95
N LEU A 125 -5.00 11.41 -12.98
CA LEU A 125 -5.73 12.03 -11.87
C LEU A 125 -4.85 12.99 -11.05
N PHE A 126 -3.59 12.64 -10.79
CA PHE A 126 -2.70 13.45 -9.96
C PHE A 126 -1.88 14.49 -10.73
N LYS A 127 -1.54 14.20 -11.97
CA LYS A 127 -0.71 15.10 -12.79
C LYS A 127 -1.50 15.98 -13.73
N ASN A 128 -2.81 15.80 -13.81
CA ASN A 128 -3.70 16.53 -14.71
C ASN A 128 -3.21 16.53 -16.18
N LEU A 129 -2.78 15.35 -16.64
CA LEU A 129 -2.13 15.17 -17.95
C LEU A 129 -3.11 15.06 -19.11
N GLY A 130 -4.41 15.14 -18.88
CA GLY A 130 -5.43 14.99 -19.90
C GLY A 130 -6.77 15.57 -19.49
N ASP A 131 -7.71 15.54 -20.43
CA ASP A 131 -9.07 16.03 -20.24
C ASP A 131 -9.82 15.21 -19.18
N VAL A 132 -10.70 15.87 -18.47
CA VAL A 132 -11.67 15.26 -17.56
C VAL A 132 -13.05 15.36 -18.18
N LYS A 133 -13.75 14.24 -18.26
CA LYS A 133 -15.14 14.18 -18.71
C LYS A 133 -16.01 13.56 -17.63
N ASP A 134 -17.10 14.24 -17.27
CA ASP A 134 -18.08 13.77 -16.27
C ASP A 134 -17.42 13.38 -14.92
N GLY A 135 -16.35 14.06 -14.53
CA GLY A 135 -15.59 13.77 -13.31
C GLY A 135 -14.55 12.66 -13.42
N PHE A 136 -14.41 12.03 -14.58
CA PHE A 136 -13.43 10.96 -14.81
C PHE A 136 -12.27 11.46 -15.68
N PRO A 137 -11.02 11.18 -15.29
CA PRO A 137 -9.87 11.48 -16.12
C PRO A 137 -9.88 10.61 -17.40
N LYS A 138 -9.50 11.22 -18.51
CA LYS A 138 -9.34 10.50 -19.77
C LYS A 138 -8.25 9.44 -19.62
N GLU A 139 -8.48 8.25 -20.16
CA GLU A 139 -7.47 7.20 -20.22
C GLU A 139 -6.26 7.66 -21.05
N ILE A 140 -5.07 7.51 -20.51
CA ILE A 140 -3.84 7.74 -21.25
C ILE A 140 -3.61 6.54 -22.18
N ALA A 141 -3.26 6.80 -23.43
CA ALA A 141 -2.99 5.74 -24.39
C ALA A 141 -1.83 4.85 -23.90
N LEU A 142 -2.03 3.52 -23.90
CA LEU A 142 -1.02 2.56 -23.43
C LEU A 142 0.35 2.79 -24.09
N LYS A 143 0.37 3.14 -25.38
CA LYS A 143 1.59 3.45 -26.11
C LYS A 143 2.40 4.61 -25.52
N GLU A 144 1.74 5.58 -24.90
CA GLU A 144 2.42 6.71 -24.20
C GLU A 144 2.99 6.26 -22.86
N LEU A 145 2.38 5.28 -22.22
CA LEU A 145 2.84 4.71 -20.95
C LEU A 145 4.02 3.76 -21.16
N GLU A 146 4.00 2.94 -22.20
CA GLU A 146 5.07 1.97 -22.50
C GLU A 146 6.43 2.62 -22.74
N ASN A 147 6.45 3.88 -23.19
CA ASN A 147 7.67 4.65 -23.38
C ASN A 147 8.28 5.19 -22.07
N ARG A 148 7.59 5.05 -20.94
CA ARG A 148 8.11 5.48 -19.63
C ARG A 148 8.69 4.26 -18.92
N GLU A 149 9.87 4.41 -18.33
CA GLU A 149 10.57 3.34 -17.64
C GLU A 149 9.68 2.63 -16.59
N GLU A 150 8.96 3.41 -15.79
CA GLU A 150 8.07 2.93 -14.74
C GLU A 150 6.84 2.13 -15.21
N TYR A 151 6.53 2.18 -16.52
CA TYR A 151 5.43 1.44 -17.15
C TYR A 151 5.91 0.46 -18.22
N ASN A 152 7.21 0.32 -18.37
CA ASN A 152 7.78 -0.68 -19.28
C ASN A 152 7.35 -2.08 -18.84
N PRO A 153 6.83 -2.93 -19.76
CA PRO A 153 6.32 -4.27 -19.42
C PRO A 153 7.33 -5.12 -18.64
N THR A 154 8.60 -5.13 -19.06
CA THR A 154 9.65 -5.91 -18.39
C THR A 154 9.90 -5.39 -16.96
N MET A 155 9.94 -4.08 -16.77
CA MET A 155 10.13 -3.47 -15.45
C MET A 155 8.92 -3.72 -14.54
N LEU A 156 7.71 -3.69 -15.07
CA LEU A 156 6.51 -4.03 -14.30
C LEU A 156 6.51 -5.49 -13.85
N GLU A 157 6.86 -6.41 -14.75
CA GLU A 157 6.97 -7.84 -14.42
C GLU A 157 8.04 -8.07 -13.33
N GLU A 158 9.17 -7.38 -13.41
CA GLU A 158 10.25 -7.48 -12.42
C GLU A 158 9.87 -6.89 -11.06
N ASN A 159 9.33 -5.67 -11.07
CA ASN A 159 9.13 -4.86 -9.86
C ASN A 159 7.87 -5.23 -9.08
N LEU A 160 6.84 -5.74 -9.77
CA LEU A 160 5.58 -6.14 -9.12
C LEU A 160 5.61 -7.61 -8.69
N LEU A 161 4.64 -8.02 -7.89
CA LEU A 161 4.53 -9.43 -7.50
C LEU A 161 3.81 -10.22 -8.61
N PHE A 162 4.37 -10.18 -9.81
CA PHE A 162 3.88 -10.89 -10.99
C PHE A 162 4.79 -12.09 -11.28
N GLY A 163 4.21 -13.22 -11.61
CA GLY A 163 4.99 -14.41 -11.98
C GLY A 163 4.22 -15.71 -11.86
N THR A 164 4.88 -16.80 -12.22
CA THR A 164 4.48 -18.15 -11.85
C THR A 164 4.64 -18.31 -10.33
N PRO A 165 4.03 -19.35 -9.70
CA PRO A 165 4.18 -19.60 -8.26
C PRO A 165 5.64 -19.56 -7.80
N ASP A 166 6.54 -20.27 -8.48
CA ASP A 166 7.97 -20.29 -8.14
C ASP A 166 8.65 -18.92 -8.19
N GLU A 167 8.27 -18.08 -9.17
CA GLU A 167 8.80 -16.72 -9.31
C GLU A 167 8.28 -15.81 -8.19
N VAL A 168 7.00 -15.96 -7.84
CA VAL A 168 6.35 -15.20 -6.77
C VAL A 168 6.91 -15.56 -5.40
N ILE A 169 7.11 -16.85 -5.13
CA ILE A 169 7.77 -17.33 -3.89
C ILE A 169 9.16 -16.71 -3.74
N LYS A 170 9.97 -16.69 -4.81
CA LYS A 170 11.30 -16.07 -4.78
C LYS A 170 11.23 -14.57 -4.48
N LYS A 171 10.24 -13.87 -5.03
CA LYS A 171 10.02 -12.45 -4.77
C LYS A 171 9.57 -12.22 -3.33
N LEU A 172 8.65 -13.04 -2.80
CA LEU A 172 8.17 -12.94 -1.41
C LEU A 172 9.29 -13.18 -0.40
N LYS A 173 10.16 -14.16 -0.64
CA LYS A 173 11.33 -14.40 0.22
C LYS A 173 12.22 -13.17 0.36
N ARG A 174 12.38 -12.38 -0.69
CA ARG A 174 13.14 -11.11 -0.58
C ARG A 174 12.49 -10.11 0.38
N TYR A 175 11.15 -10.05 0.43
CA TYR A 175 10.44 -9.21 1.40
C TYR A 175 10.53 -9.77 2.82
N GLU A 176 10.46 -11.09 2.98
CA GLU A 176 10.69 -11.76 4.26
C GLU A 176 12.09 -11.48 4.79
N ASP A 177 13.13 -11.67 3.96
CA ASP A 177 14.53 -11.38 4.29
C ASP A 177 14.76 -9.91 4.64
N LEU A 178 14.00 -9.00 4.03
CA LEU A 178 14.02 -7.57 4.34
C LEU A 178 13.39 -7.25 5.71
N GLY A 179 12.65 -8.17 6.31
CA GLY A 179 11.94 -7.97 7.58
C GLY A 179 10.55 -7.37 7.41
N VAL A 180 9.87 -7.67 6.32
CA VAL A 180 8.44 -7.37 6.14
C VAL A 180 7.63 -8.43 6.89
N ASP A 181 6.83 -8.01 7.85
CA ASP A 181 6.01 -8.92 8.68
C ASP A 181 4.74 -9.37 7.93
N ASN A 182 4.11 -8.47 7.16
CA ASN A 182 2.89 -8.74 6.43
C ASN A 182 3.01 -8.31 4.98
N PHE A 183 2.69 -9.20 4.05
CA PHE A 183 2.57 -8.84 2.64
C PHE A 183 1.10 -8.65 2.26
N ILE A 184 0.79 -7.52 1.61
CA ILE A 184 -0.56 -7.20 1.16
C ILE A 184 -0.66 -7.46 -0.34
N TYR A 185 -1.41 -8.52 -0.67
CA TYR A 185 -1.74 -8.90 -2.04
C TYR A 185 -2.75 -7.93 -2.63
N TYR A 186 -2.32 -7.06 -3.55
CA TYR A 186 -3.20 -6.08 -4.17
C TYR A 186 -3.65 -6.56 -5.55
N ALA A 187 -4.84 -7.20 -5.60
CA ALA A 187 -5.39 -7.81 -6.80
C ALA A 187 -6.13 -6.85 -7.74
N SER A 188 -6.47 -5.65 -7.28
CA SER A 188 -7.35 -4.72 -8.03
C SER A 188 -6.65 -4.10 -9.22
N MET A 189 -6.76 -4.74 -10.38
CA MET A 189 -6.18 -4.30 -11.66
C MET A 189 -7.23 -4.16 -12.76
N GLY A 190 -8.52 -4.10 -12.41
CA GLY A 190 -9.60 -3.98 -13.39
C GLY A 190 -9.80 -5.21 -14.28
N LEU A 191 -9.28 -6.37 -13.86
CA LEU A 191 -9.54 -7.66 -14.48
C LEU A 191 -10.93 -8.19 -14.11
N ASP A 192 -11.43 -9.11 -14.90
CA ASP A 192 -12.66 -9.82 -14.57
C ASP A 192 -12.50 -10.67 -13.29
N HIS A 193 -13.61 -10.99 -12.65
CA HIS A 193 -13.62 -11.71 -11.38
C HIS A 193 -12.98 -13.10 -11.47
N GLY A 194 -13.17 -13.81 -12.61
CA GLY A 194 -12.59 -15.13 -12.83
C GLY A 194 -11.07 -15.10 -12.84
N SER A 195 -10.48 -14.16 -13.58
CA SER A 195 -9.02 -13.96 -13.65
C SER A 195 -8.43 -13.59 -12.28
N GLN A 196 -9.10 -12.71 -11.54
CA GLN A 196 -8.64 -12.32 -10.20
C GLN A 196 -8.71 -13.49 -9.22
N LYS A 197 -9.82 -14.25 -9.26
CA LYS A 197 -10.01 -15.42 -8.41
C LYS A 197 -8.95 -16.48 -8.68
N LYS A 198 -8.74 -16.86 -9.95
CA LYS A 198 -7.71 -17.84 -10.36
C LYS A 198 -6.32 -17.43 -9.83
N SER A 199 -5.95 -16.17 -9.99
CA SER A 199 -4.67 -15.66 -9.53
C SER A 199 -4.51 -15.73 -8.01
N LEU A 200 -5.57 -15.44 -7.26
CA LEU A 200 -5.56 -15.55 -5.80
C LEU A 200 -5.52 -17.02 -5.33
N GLU A 201 -6.25 -17.91 -5.99
CA GLU A 201 -6.22 -19.35 -5.69
C GLU A 201 -4.79 -19.90 -5.86
N LEU A 202 -4.13 -19.62 -6.99
CA LEU A 202 -2.74 -20.01 -7.21
C LEU A 202 -1.79 -19.43 -6.14
N PHE A 203 -2.05 -18.22 -5.67
CA PHE A 203 -1.24 -17.61 -4.60
C PHE A 203 -1.42 -18.30 -3.24
N CYS A 204 -2.60 -18.85 -2.95
CA CYS A 204 -2.92 -19.45 -1.66
C CYS A 204 -2.61 -20.95 -1.58
N GLU A 205 -2.49 -21.64 -2.73
CA GLU A 205 -2.32 -23.09 -2.78
C GLU A 205 -0.84 -23.52 -2.71
N GLU A 206 0.10 -22.64 -2.98
CA GLU A 206 1.54 -22.88 -2.97
C GLU A 206 2.24 -22.17 -1.78
#